data_da81f6c7c66c6a36f3afba658cb297d1
#
_entry.id   da81f6c7c66c6a36f3afba658cb297d1
#
_cell.length_a   1.000
_cell.length_b   1.000
_cell.length_c   1.000
_cell.angle_alpha   90.00
_cell.angle_beta   90.00
_cell.angle_gamma   90.00
#
_symmetry.space_group_name_H-M   'P 1'
#
loop_
_entity.id
_entity.type
_entity.pdbx_description
1 polymer ?
#
loop_
_entity_poly.entity_id
_entity_poly.type
_entity_poly.pdbx_seq_one_letter_code
_entity_poly.pdbx_strand_id
1 'polypeptide(L)'
;DAFFAYADTFPDHSIFLIDTYDSVEGARHAAAVAKEMKKKGHALLGVRLDSGDMASLSQKVRKVLDDAGLNDVKIFASSGFDEFKIAKVVSEGAAIDAFGVGTKVGVSADAPFVDVVYKMVRFKGRDVRKLSPGKVTLAGEKQVFRKSDQNKRYLEDIIGQRNEVMVEGEPLLEKVMENGKLLRPHPQLQMLQETFKENFAALDERYKSIKDHKDYPVKLSTRLENLQKET
;
A
#
# COMPACT_ATOMS: atom_id res chain seq x y z
N ASP A 1 5.88 16.03 -34.09
CA ASP A 1 4.93 15.24 -34.90
C ASP A 1 4.31 14.08 -34.11
N ALA A 2 5.09 13.28 -33.34
CA ALA A 2 4.57 12.11 -32.62
C ALA A 2 3.49 12.46 -31.61
N PHE A 3 3.67 13.50 -30.80
CA PHE A 3 2.67 13.92 -29.81
C PHE A 3 1.37 14.40 -30.45
N PHE A 4 1.44 15.10 -31.60
CA PHE A 4 0.24 15.50 -32.36
C PHE A 4 -0.53 14.26 -32.86
N ALA A 5 0.16 13.32 -33.49
CA ALA A 5 -0.47 12.09 -33.97
C ALA A 5 -1.11 11.27 -32.82
N TYR A 6 -0.45 11.21 -31.67
CA TYR A 6 -1.00 10.54 -30.49
C TYR A 6 -2.23 11.27 -29.94
N ALA A 7 -2.17 12.60 -29.82
CA ALA A 7 -3.29 13.42 -29.35
C ALA A 7 -4.51 13.35 -30.29
N ASP A 8 -4.30 13.33 -31.61
CA ASP A 8 -5.40 13.17 -32.57
C ASP A 8 -6.04 11.77 -32.50
N THR A 9 -5.26 10.74 -32.13
CA THR A 9 -5.78 9.36 -31.99
C THR A 9 -6.49 9.15 -30.64
N PHE A 10 -5.96 9.71 -29.55
CA PHE A 10 -6.45 9.54 -28.18
C PHE A 10 -6.68 10.89 -27.48
N PRO A 11 -7.60 11.73 -27.97
CA PRO A 11 -7.73 13.11 -27.51
C PRO A 11 -8.08 13.25 -26.03
N ASP A 12 -8.86 12.33 -25.47
CA ASP A 12 -9.33 12.38 -24.08
C ASP A 12 -8.49 11.53 -23.12
N HIS A 13 -7.46 10.81 -23.62
CA HIS A 13 -6.63 9.90 -22.83
C HIS A 13 -5.12 10.10 -23.04
N SER A 14 -4.72 11.29 -23.50
CA SER A 14 -3.33 11.56 -23.82
C SER A 14 -2.45 11.76 -22.57
N ILE A 15 -1.40 10.94 -22.46
CA ILE A 15 -0.27 11.09 -21.55
C ILE A 15 1.00 10.91 -22.38
N PHE A 16 1.89 11.91 -22.40
CA PHE A 16 3.08 11.88 -23.26
C PHE A 16 4.33 11.48 -22.50
N LEU A 17 5.07 10.48 -23.02
CA LEU A 17 6.42 10.16 -22.56
C LEU A 17 7.38 11.23 -23.11
N ILE A 18 8.03 11.98 -22.20
CA ILE A 18 8.76 13.21 -22.57
C ILE A 18 10.29 13.08 -22.51
N ASP A 19 10.81 11.96 -22.05
CA ASP A 19 12.24 11.75 -21.78
C ASP A 19 12.99 10.94 -22.86
N THR A 20 12.39 10.76 -24.03
CA THR A 20 13.05 10.04 -25.15
C THR A 20 14.39 10.66 -25.53
N TYR A 21 14.52 12.00 -25.46
CA TYR A 21 15.75 12.72 -25.76
C TYR A 21 16.14 13.67 -24.61
N ASP A 22 15.40 14.75 -24.44
CA ASP A 22 15.55 15.70 -23.35
C ASP A 22 14.18 15.95 -22.70
N SER A 23 14.10 15.75 -21.40
CA SER A 23 12.83 15.81 -20.66
C SER A 23 12.22 17.21 -20.61
N VAL A 24 13.06 18.26 -20.57
CA VAL A 24 12.60 19.66 -20.52
C VAL A 24 12.09 20.10 -21.88
N GLU A 25 12.81 19.76 -22.94
CA GLU A 25 12.35 20.01 -24.31
C GLU A 25 11.09 19.17 -24.65
N GLY A 26 11.06 17.92 -24.20
CA GLY A 26 9.87 17.06 -24.30
C GLY A 26 8.65 17.70 -23.62
N ALA A 27 8.82 18.29 -22.44
CA ALA A 27 7.75 19.04 -21.76
C ALA A 27 7.32 20.28 -22.52
N ARG A 28 8.23 21.04 -23.17
CA ARG A 28 7.88 22.16 -24.02
C ARG A 28 7.07 21.72 -25.24
N HIS A 29 7.48 20.65 -25.90
CA HIS A 29 6.72 20.06 -27.01
C HIS A 29 5.33 19.58 -26.54
N ALA A 30 5.26 18.90 -25.39
CA ALA A 30 3.98 18.49 -24.81
C ALA A 30 3.06 19.70 -24.53
N ALA A 31 3.62 20.78 -24.00
CA ALA A 31 2.88 22.03 -23.74
C ALA A 31 2.35 22.68 -25.02
N ALA A 32 3.12 22.66 -26.11
CA ALA A 32 2.68 23.15 -27.37
C ALA A 32 1.48 22.36 -27.92
N VAL A 33 1.55 21.01 -27.86
CA VAL A 33 0.45 20.15 -28.30
C VAL A 33 -0.78 20.31 -27.40
N ALA A 34 -0.59 20.41 -26.06
CA ALA A 34 -1.68 20.63 -25.12
C ALA A 34 -2.49 21.93 -25.43
N LYS A 35 -1.82 23.00 -25.88
CA LYS A 35 -2.50 24.22 -26.30
C LYS A 35 -3.38 24.00 -27.54
N GLU A 36 -2.93 23.20 -28.49
CA GLU A 36 -3.75 22.86 -29.67
C GLU A 36 -4.90 21.92 -29.32
N MET A 37 -4.68 20.94 -28.42
CA MET A 37 -5.74 20.09 -27.89
C MET A 37 -6.84 20.94 -27.23
N LYS A 38 -6.45 21.93 -26.42
CA LYS A 38 -7.41 22.83 -25.76
C LYS A 38 -8.28 23.62 -26.74
N LYS A 39 -7.74 24.07 -27.89
CA LYS A 39 -8.53 24.73 -28.96
C LYS A 39 -9.59 23.79 -29.55
N LYS A 40 -9.33 22.49 -29.56
CA LYS A 40 -10.24 21.45 -30.03
C LYS A 40 -11.21 20.95 -28.94
N GLY A 41 -11.16 21.50 -27.72
CA GLY A 41 -12.02 21.10 -26.59
C GLY A 41 -11.50 19.91 -25.79
N HIS A 42 -10.24 19.49 -25.99
CA HIS A 42 -9.59 18.37 -25.28
C HIS A 42 -8.53 18.86 -24.31
N ALA A 43 -8.15 18.01 -23.33
CA ALA A 43 -7.12 18.32 -22.36
C ALA A 43 -6.04 17.24 -22.32
N LEU A 44 -4.77 17.66 -22.25
CA LEU A 44 -3.68 16.74 -21.94
C LEU A 44 -3.81 16.31 -20.49
N LEU A 45 -3.87 15.00 -20.22
CA LEU A 45 -3.99 14.47 -18.87
C LEU A 45 -2.68 14.51 -18.10
N GLY A 46 -1.56 14.26 -18.78
CA GLY A 46 -0.27 14.23 -18.11
C GLY A 46 0.92 14.05 -19.02
N VAL A 47 2.08 14.10 -18.39
CA VAL A 47 3.38 13.74 -18.99
C VAL A 47 4.03 12.66 -18.14
N ARG A 48 4.87 11.81 -18.75
CA ARG A 48 5.57 10.73 -18.07
C ARG A 48 7.08 10.88 -18.19
N LEU A 49 7.76 10.73 -17.05
CA LEU A 49 9.21 10.60 -16.90
C LEU A 49 9.56 9.14 -16.57
N ASP A 50 10.53 8.56 -17.28
CA ASP A 50 10.97 7.18 -17.09
C ASP A 50 12.48 7.06 -16.86
N SER A 51 13.22 8.18 -16.87
CA SER A 51 14.68 8.19 -16.74
C SER A 51 15.20 9.47 -16.07
N GLY A 52 16.42 9.40 -15.54
CA GLY A 52 17.15 10.53 -14.97
C GLY A 52 16.87 10.81 -13.50
N ASP A 53 17.32 11.98 -13.03
CA ASP A 53 17.06 12.46 -11.67
C ASP A 53 15.61 12.95 -11.54
N MET A 54 14.76 12.09 -11.02
CA MET A 54 13.32 12.30 -10.95
C MET A 54 12.91 13.53 -10.11
N ALA A 55 13.63 13.82 -9.02
CA ALA A 55 13.32 14.97 -8.17
C ALA A 55 13.58 16.27 -8.93
N SER A 56 14.79 16.43 -9.46
CA SER A 56 15.19 17.64 -10.20
C SER A 56 14.40 17.79 -11.51
N LEU A 57 14.24 16.69 -12.28
CA LEU A 57 13.53 16.76 -13.57
C LEU A 57 12.05 17.08 -13.40
N SER A 58 11.37 16.47 -12.44
CA SER A 58 9.94 16.74 -12.21
C SER A 58 9.67 18.21 -11.84
N GLN A 59 10.55 18.82 -11.03
CA GLN A 59 10.46 20.24 -10.70
C GLN A 59 10.64 21.13 -11.94
N LYS A 60 11.62 20.82 -12.80
CA LYS A 60 11.84 21.57 -14.06
C LYS A 60 10.66 21.41 -15.01
N VAL A 61 10.15 20.19 -15.16
CA VAL A 61 8.98 19.89 -16.00
C VAL A 61 7.74 20.60 -15.47
N ARG A 62 7.51 20.57 -14.15
CA ARG A 62 6.38 21.29 -13.53
C ARG A 62 6.45 22.79 -13.85
N LYS A 63 7.64 23.38 -13.71
CA LYS A 63 7.83 24.79 -14.07
C LYS A 63 7.48 25.08 -15.53
N VAL A 64 7.91 24.25 -16.48
CA VAL A 64 7.60 24.40 -17.90
C VAL A 64 6.08 24.35 -18.15
N LEU A 65 5.39 23.41 -17.52
CA LEU A 65 3.94 23.26 -17.64
C LEU A 65 3.19 24.44 -17.00
N ASP A 66 3.62 24.91 -15.82
CA ASP A 66 3.01 26.05 -15.14
C ASP A 66 3.21 27.35 -15.93
N ASP A 67 4.43 27.62 -16.45
CA ASP A 67 4.74 28.76 -17.30
C ASP A 67 3.87 28.75 -18.60
N ALA A 68 3.41 27.57 -19.03
CA ALA A 68 2.52 27.39 -20.16
C ALA A 68 1.01 27.49 -19.80
N GLY A 69 0.66 27.67 -18.53
CA GLY A 69 -0.72 27.71 -18.03
C GLY A 69 -1.38 26.32 -17.95
N LEU A 70 -0.59 25.27 -17.76
CA LEU A 70 -1.01 23.86 -17.73
C LEU A 70 -0.88 23.24 -16.32
N ASN A 71 -1.39 23.95 -15.32
CA ASN A 71 -1.26 23.59 -13.90
C ASN A 71 -1.98 22.25 -13.55
N ASP A 72 -2.99 21.88 -14.33
CA ASP A 72 -3.78 20.66 -14.12
C ASP A 72 -3.12 19.41 -14.74
N VAL A 73 -2.14 19.58 -15.63
CA VAL A 73 -1.45 18.46 -16.29
C VAL A 73 -0.59 17.72 -15.27
N LYS A 74 -0.83 16.41 -15.13
CA LYS A 74 -0.18 15.56 -14.14
C LYS A 74 1.20 15.10 -14.57
N ILE A 75 2.10 14.90 -13.62
CA ILE A 75 3.43 14.33 -13.85
C ILE A 75 3.46 12.92 -13.28
N PHE A 76 3.63 11.94 -14.17
CA PHE A 76 3.80 10.54 -13.84
C PHE A 76 5.28 10.17 -13.88
N ALA A 77 5.77 9.41 -12.90
CA ALA A 77 7.12 8.88 -12.91
C ALA A 77 7.11 7.36 -12.89
N SER A 78 7.96 6.75 -13.69
CA SER A 78 8.24 5.31 -13.72
C SER A 78 9.76 5.08 -13.74
N SER A 79 10.26 3.87 -13.80
CA SER A 79 11.70 3.52 -13.77
C SER A 79 12.13 2.78 -12.50
N GLY A 80 11.58 1.58 -12.34
CA GLY A 80 12.00 0.65 -11.28
C GLY A 80 11.81 1.23 -9.87
N PHE A 81 10.70 1.92 -9.66
CA PHE A 81 10.30 2.42 -8.35
C PHE A 81 9.94 1.28 -7.40
N ASP A 82 10.21 1.53 -6.15
CA ASP A 82 9.75 0.82 -4.96
C ASP A 82 9.43 1.86 -3.87
N GLU A 83 8.95 1.42 -2.72
CA GLU A 83 8.59 2.30 -1.61
C GLU A 83 9.76 3.17 -1.13
N PHE A 84 10.98 2.65 -1.14
CA PHE A 84 12.17 3.39 -0.70
C PHE A 84 12.55 4.50 -1.69
N LYS A 85 12.51 4.21 -2.98
CA LYS A 85 12.75 5.22 -4.01
C LYS A 85 11.67 6.29 -4.02
N ILE A 86 10.40 5.89 -3.87
CA ILE A 86 9.27 6.83 -3.77
C ILE A 86 9.46 7.75 -2.56
N ALA A 87 9.71 7.18 -1.38
CA ALA A 87 9.94 7.96 -0.16
C ALA A 87 11.11 8.95 -0.35
N LYS A 88 12.20 8.52 -1.01
CA LYS A 88 13.35 9.38 -1.28
C LYS A 88 12.97 10.56 -2.16
N VAL A 89 12.41 10.34 -3.35
CA VAL A 89 12.12 11.43 -4.30
C VAL A 89 11.05 12.38 -3.76
N VAL A 90 10.08 11.87 -3.00
CA VAL A 90 9.07 12.70 -2.32
C VAL A 90 9.74 13.57 -1.26
N SER A 91 10.68 13.04 -0.46
CA SER A 91 11.42 13.81 0.55
C SER A 91 12.35 14.87 -0.06
N GLU A 92 12.79 14.67 -1.30
CA GLU A 92 13.58 15.63 -2.08
C GLU A 92 12.72 16.71 -2.76
N GLY A 93 11.41 16.70 -2.54
CA GLY A 93 10.47 17.69 -3.06
C GLY A 93 10.12 17.50 -4.54
N ALA A 94 10.10 16.26 -5.03
CA ALA A 94 9.69 15.96 -6.40
C ALA A 94 8.27 16.44 -6.68
N ALA A 95 8.06 17.04 -7.84
CA ALA A 95 6.76 17.47 -8.33
C ALA A 95 6.08 16.34 -9.14
N ILE A 96 5.84 15.21 -8.49
CA ILE A 96 5.27 14.00 -9.10
C ILE A 96 3.88 13.75 -8.52
N ASP A 97 2.88 13.56 -9.38
CA ASP A 97 1.50 13.29 -8.98
C ASP A 97 1.21 11.78 -8.82
N ALA A 98 1.90 10.94 -9.60
CA ALA A 98 1.69 9.49 -9.57
C ALA A 98 2.94 8.70 -9.98
N PHE A 99 3.06 7.49 -9.42
CA PHE A 99 4.18 6.59 -9.67
C PHE A 99 3.72 5.31 -10.37
N GLY A 100 4.46 4.90 -11.40
CA GLY A 100 4.33 3.59 -12.03
C GLY A 100 5.30 2.60 -11.38
N VAL A 101 4.77 1.63 -10.64
CA VAL A 101 5.54 0.57 -10.00
C VAL A 101 5.17 -0.76 -10.66
N GLY A 102 6.10 -1.37 -11.36
CA GLY A 102 5.89 -2.60 -12.11
C GLY A 102 6.58 -3.80 -11.47
N THR A 103 7.82 -4.06 -11.87
CA THR A 103 8.56 -5.27 -11.53
C THR A 103 8.63 -5.54 -10.03
N LYS A 104 8.94 -4.53 -9.22
CA LYS A 104 9.09 -4.70 -7.76
C LYS A 104 7.82 -5.19 -7.08
N VAL A 105 6.66 -4.65 -7.49
CA VAL A 105 5.35 -5.11 -6.99
C VAL A 105 4.98 -6.47 -7.62
N GLY A 106 5.20 -6.61 -8.93
CA GLY A 106 4.81 -7.83 -9.66
C GLY A 106 5.52 -9.09 -9.21
N VAL A 107 6.78 -8.99 -8.74
CA VAL A 107 7.55 -10.13 -8.21
C VAL A 107 7.64 -10.13 -6.69
N SER A 108 7.03 -9.16 -5.99
CA SER A 108 7.21 -8.98 -4.53
C SER A 108 8.69 -9.04 -4.14
N ALA A 109 9.49 -8.11 -4.65
CA ALA A 109 10.96 -8.22 -4.73
C ALA A 109 11.68 -8.41 -3.40
N ASP A 110 11.10 -7.94 -2.31
CA ASP A 110 11.59 -8.08 -0.93
C ASP A 110 11.07 -9.35 -0.23
N ALA A 111 9.90 -9.87 -0.66
CA ALA A 111 9.29 -11.08 -0.13
C ALA A 111 8.62 -11.89 -1.25
N PRO A 112 9.42 -12.48 -2.18
CA PRO A 112 8.89 -13.12 -3.40
C PRO A 112 8.00 -14.33 -3.14
N PHE A 113 8.00 -14.85 -1.92
CA PHE A 113 7.09 -15.88 -1.44
C PHE A 113 6.79 -15.69 0.05
N VAL A 114 5.66 -16.20 0.48
CA VAL A 114 5.25 -16.23 1.89
C VAL A 114 5.15 -17.68 2.32
N ASP A 115 5.89 -18.04 3.36
CA ASP A 115 5.79 -19.37 3.96
C ASP A 115 4.42 -19.54 4.63
N VAL A 116 3.66 -20.52 4.15
CA VAL A 116 2.41 -20.91 4.78
C VAL A 116 2.67 -22.14 5.65
N VAL A 117 2.38 -22.02 6.93
CA VAL A 117 2.50 -23.12 7.88
C VAL A 117 1.14 -23.48 8.47
N TYR A 118 0.88 -24.78 8.58
CA TYR A 118 -0.28 -25.33 9.27
C TYR A 118 0.18 -26.11 10.49
N LYS A 119 -0.33 -25.75 11.65
CA LYS A 119 0.00 -26.43 12.92
C LYS A 119 -1.28 -26.77 13.66
N MET A 120 -1.38 -28.02 14.10
CA MET A 120 -2.47 -28.49 14.94
C MET A 120 -2.34 -27.85 16.34
N VAL A 121 -3.40 -27.20 16.80
CA VAL A 121 -3.46 -26.55 18.11
C VAL A 121 -4.51 -27.17 19.04
N ARG A 122 -5.38 -28.07 18.50
CA ARG A 122 -6.37 -28.83 19.25
C ARG A 122 -6.63 -30.18 18.56
N PHE A 123 -6.72 -31.25 19.31
CA PHE A 123 -6.99 -32.60 18.82
C PHE A 123 -7.88 -33.37 19.80
N LYS A 124 -9.00 -33.90 19.30
CA LYS A 124 -9.98 -34.67 20.12
C LYS A 124 -10.34 -34.01 21.46
N GLY A 125 -10.60 -32.70 21.41
CA GLY A 125 -11.01 -31.91 22.56
C GLY A 125 -9.86 -31.47 23.49
N ARG A 126 -8.63 -31.91 23.25
CA ARG A 126 -7.44 -31.50 24.02
C ARG A 126 -6.64 -30.46 23.25
N ASP A 127 -6.19 -29.43 23.95
CA ASP A 127 -5.29 -28.43 23.38
C ASP A 127 -3.87 -29.05 23.26
N VAL A 128 -3.23 -28.81 22.13
CA VAL A 128 -1.93 -29.37 21.76
C VAL A 128 -1.04 -28.30 21.13
N ARG A 129 0.27 -28.49 21.21
CA ARG A 129 1.25 -27.60 20.60
C ARG A 129 2.46 -28.36 20.07
N LYS A 130 3.19 -27.71 19.17
CA LYS A 130 4.49 -28.19 18.71
C LYS A 130 5.59 -27.60 19.61
N LEU A 131 6.52 -28.45 20.06
CA LEU A 131 7.62 -28.05 20.95
C LEU A 131 8.99 -28.07 20.27
N SER A 132 9.07 -28.48 19.01
CA SER A 132 10.35 -28.53 18.28
C SER A 132 11.05 -27.17 18.26
N PRO A 133 12.38 -27.09 18.45
CA PRO A 133 13.13 -25.84 18.40
C PRO A 133 12.84 -25.03 17.13
N GLY A 134 12.62 -23.73 17.25
CA GLY A 134 12.26 -22.83 16.17
C GLY A 134 10.86 -23.03 15.55
N LYS A 135 10.07 -23.98 16.06
CA LYS A 135 8.73 -24.32 15.54
C LYS A 135 7.67 -24.42 16.65
N VAL A 136 7.93 -23.83 17.79
CA VAL A 136 7.00 -23.81 18.93
C VAL A 136 5.74 -23.03 18.53
N THR A 137 4.56 -23.59 18.88
CA THR A 137 3.28 -22.96 18.63
C THR A 137 2.51 -22.76 19.93
N LEU A 138 1.56 -21.84 19.95
CA LEU A 138 0.63 -21.69 21.07
C LEU A 138 -0.48 -22.72 20.96
N ALA A 139 -0.73 -23.44 22.06
CA ALA A 139 -1.83 -24.40 22.18
C ALA A 139 -3.19 -23.69 22.16
N GLY A 140 -4.23 -24.43 21.77
CA GLY A 140 -5.63 -24.00 21.83
C GLY A 140 -6.07 -23.09 20.69
N GLU A 141 -7.38 -22.95 20.55
CA GLU A 141 -8.00 -22.02 19.63
C GLU A 141 -7.87 -20.58 20.13
N LYS A 142 -7.56 -19.65 19.25
CA LYS A 142 -7.21 -18.27 19.60
C LYS A 142 -8.14 -17.23 19.01
N GLN A 143 -8.20 -16.07 19.64
CA GLN A 143 -8.75 -14.82 19.15
C GLN A 143 -7.70 -13.73 19.34
N VAL A 144 -7.73 -12.71 18.51
CA VAL A 144 -6.93 -11.49 18.66
C VAL A 144 -7.87 -10.36 19.05
N PHE A 145 -7.55 -9.66 20.13
CA PHE A 145 -8.32 -8.52 20.62
C PHE A 145 -7.49 -7.26 20.47
N ARG A 146 -8.00 -6.29 19.74
CA ARG A 146 -7.35 -4.99 19.54
C ARG A 146 -7.84 -3.98 20.57
N LYS A 147 -6.91 -3.38 21.29
CA LYS A 147 -7.18 -2.24 22.15
C LYS A 147 -6.93 -0.93 21.42
N SER A 148 -7.86 -0.01 21.57
CA SER A 148 -7.77 1.35 21.06
C SER A 148 -7.98 2.38 22.17
N ASP A 149 -7.46 3.58 21.98
CA ASP A 149 -7.75 4.71 22.85
C ASP A 149 -9.12 5.36 22.53
N GLN A 150 -9.47 6.41 23.28
CA GLN A 150 -10.72 7.15 23.09
C GLN A 150 -10.83 7.81 21.70
N ASN A 151 -9.71 8.03 21.01
CA ASN A 151 -9.61 8.58 19.66
C ASN A 151 -9.53 7.50 18.59
N LYS A 152 -9.80 6.23 18.92
CA LYS A 152 -9.70 5.06 18.03
C LYS A 152 -8.28 4.78 17.53
N ARG A 153 -7.23 5.28 18.19
CA ARG A 153 -5.84 4.92 17.86
C ARG A 153 -5.50 3.56 18.45
N TYR A 154 -4.85 2.73 17.68
CA TYR A 154 -4.44 1.38 18.10
C TYR A 154 -3.31 1.46 19.12
N LEU A 155 -3.50 0.77 20.27
CA LEU A 155 -2.55 0.74 21.37
C LEU A 155 -1.74 -0.57 21.38
N GLU A 156 -2.43 -1.70 21.40
CA GLU A 156 -1.84 -3.04 21.45
C GLU A 156 -2.84 -4.10 20.97
N ASP A 157 -2.33 -5.25 20.55
CA ASP A 157 -3.14 -6.44 20.31
C ASP A 157 -2.88 -7.48 21.41
N ILE A 158 -3.94 -8.18 21.84
CA ILE A 158 -3.87 -9.26 22.81
C ILE A 158 -4.34 -10.54 22.16
N ILE A 159 -3.47 -11.55 22.13
CA ILE A 159 -3.84 -12.90 21.70
C ILE A 159 -4.42 -13.62 22.92
N GLY A 160 -5.70 -13.96 22.88
CA GLY A 160 -6.41 -14.69 23.92
C GLY A 160 -6.96 -16.02 23.42
N GLN A 161 -7.61 -16.78 24.31
CA GLN A 161 -8.38 -17.95 23.89
C GLN A 161 -9.62 -17.51 23.11
N ARG A 162 -10.07 -18.34 22.17
CA ARG A 162 -11.20 -18.04 21.27
C ARG A 162 -12.48 -17.61 22.00
N ASN A 163 -12.76 -18.23 23.14
CA ASN A 163 -13.99 -17.95 23.93
C ASN A 163 -13.73 -16.98 25.09
N GLU A 164 -12.59 -16.32 25.10
CA GLU A 164 -12.28 -15.32 26.11
C GLU A 164 -13.07 -14.03 25.80
N VAL A 165 -13.66 -13.44 26.83
CA VAL A 165 -14.35 -12.16 26.71
C VAL A 165 -13.42 -11.08 27.27
N MET A 166 -13.06 -10.13 26.44
CA MET A 166 -12.21 -9.02 26.82
C MET A 166 -12.98 -7.72 26.72
N VAL A 167 -13.24 -7.07 27.86
CA VAL A 167 -14.11 -5.91 27.95
C VAL A 167 -13.53 -4.70 27.20
N GLU A 168 -12.20 -4.58 27.13
CA GLU A 168 -11.51 -3.42 26.53
C GLU A 168 -10.93 -3.70 25.14
N GLY A 169 -11.24 -4.85 24.54
CA GLY A 169 -10.65 -5.25 23.26
C GLY A 169 -11.70 -5.67 22.22
N GLU A 170 -11.56 -5.18 21.01
CA GLU A 170 -12.37 -5.61 19.87
C GLU A 170 -11.83 -6.91 19.27
N PRO A 171 -12.64 -7.99 19.12
CA PRO A 171 -12.20 -9.23 18.51
C PRO A 171 -12.00 -9.04 17.00
N LEU A 172 -10.83 -9.40 16.48
CA LEU A 172 -10.47 -9.20 15.08
C LEU A 172 -10.76 -10.41 14.18
N LEU A 173 -10.75 -11.64 14.75
CA LEU A 173 -10.92 -12.84 13.96
C LEU A 173 -12.40 -13.18 13.81
N GLU A 174 -12.85 -13.26 12.57
CA GLU A 174 -14.20 -13.67 12.21
C GLU A 174 -14.20 -14.96 11.40
N LYS A 175 -15.26 -15.75 11.54
CA LYS A 175 -15.46 -16.94 10.73
C LYS A 175 -15.91 -16.54 9.34
N VAL A 176 -15.08 -16.82 8.33
CA VAL A 176 -15.34 -16.43 6.92
C VAL A 176 -15.82 -17.58 6.06
N MET A 177 -15.57 -18.83 6.49
CA MET A 177 -15.94 -20.04 5.74
C MET A 177 -16.42 -21.14 6.68
N GLU A 178 -17.43 -21.91 6.28
CA GLU A 178 -17.93 -23.09 6.98
C GLU A 178 -18.37 -24.15 5.99
N ASN A 179 -17.97 -25.41 6.24
CA ASN A 179 -18.27 -26.56 5.40
C ASN A 179 -18.00 -26.30 3.89
N GLY A 180 -16.89 -25.62 3.58
CA GLY A 180 -16.47 -25.29 2.21
C GLY A 180 -17.25 -24.14 1.57
N LYS A 181 -18.13 -23.47 2.30
CA LYS A 181 -18.92 -22.35 1.80
C LYS A 181 -18.48 -21.04 2.46
N LEU A 182 -18.37 -19.98 1.67
CA LEU A 182 -18.16 -18.63 2.20
C LEU A 182 -19.41 -18.19 2.97
N LEU A 183 -19.22 -17.61 4.15
CA LEU A 183 -20.30 -17.08 4.98
C LEU A 183 -20.74 -15.67 4.56
N ARG A 184 -19.88 -14.96 3.86
CA ARG A 184 -20.17 -13.63 3.30
C ARG A 184 -19.44 -13.44 1.96
N PRO A 185 -19.95 -12.60 1.06
CA PRO A 185 -19.23 -12.27 -0.17
C PRO A 185 -17.94 -11.51 0.14
N HIS A 186 -16.99 -11.57 -0.81
CA HIS A 186 -15.79 -10.73 -0.70
C HIS A 186 -16.15 -9.24 -0.79
N PRO A 187 -15.55 -8.38 0.04
CA PRO A 187 -15.72 -6.95 -0.07
C PRO A 187 -15.25 -6.43 -1.43
N GLN A 188 -15.86 -5.35 -1.91
CA GLN A 188 -15.40 -4.66 -3.11
C GLN A 188 -14.04 -4.00 -2.86
N LEU A 189 -13.23 -3.88 -3.91
CA LEU A 189 -11.87 -3.33 -3.82
C LEU A 189 -11.83 -1.92 -3.20
N GLN A 190 -12.79 -1.07 -3.55
CA GLN A 190 -12.88 0.27 -2.98
C GLN A 190 -13.08 0.24 -1.46
N MET A 191 -13.97 -0.64 -0.97
CA MET A 191 -14.20 -0.82 0.48
C MET A 191 -12.93 -1.31 1.18
N LEU A 192 -12.18 -2.24 0.58
CA LEU A 192 -10.89 -2.69 1.13
C LEU A 192 -9.87 -1.55 1.21
N GLN A 193 -9.82 -0.69 0.18
CA GLN A 193 -8.94 0.47 0.18
C GLN A 193 -9.30 1.49 1.27
N GLU A 194 -10.59 1.76 1.48
CA GLU A 194 -11.08 2.65 2.53
C GLU A 194 -10.75 2.07 3.91
N THR A 195 -11.06 0.79 4.14
CA THR A 195 -10.72 0.08 5.38
C THR A 195 -9.21 0.12 5.66
N PHE A 196 -8.37 -0.07 4.63
CA PHE A 196 -6.93 0.04 4.80
C PHE A 196 -6.51 1.46 5.24
N LYS A 197 -7.05 2.49 4.59
CA LYS A 197 -6.73 3.90 4.93
C LYS A 197 -7.11 4.23 6.37
N GLU A 198 -8.28 3.80 6.81
CA GLU A 198 -8.76 4.00 8.19
C GLU A 198 -7.86 3.27 9.19
N ASN A 199 -7.59 1.99 8.97
CA ASN A 199 -6.73 1.19 9.84
C ASN A 199 -5.30 1.74 9.90
N PHE A 200 -4.74 2.17 8.76
CA PHE A 200 -3.41 2.76 8.70
C PHE A 200 -3.36 4.11 9.39
N ALA A 201 -4.41 4.94 9.28
CA ALA A 201 -4.51 6.21 9.98
C ALA A 201 -4.59 6.03 11.51
N ALA A 202 -5.21 4.93 11.97
CA ALA A 202 -5.32 4.61 13.40
C ALA A 202 -4.00 4.16 14.04
N LEU A 203 -3.00 3.76 13.26
CA LEU A 203 -1.65 3.44 13.77
C LEU A 203 -0.90 4.72 14.17
N ASP A 204 -0.12 4.64 15.25
CA ASP A 204 0.84 5.68 15.61
C ASP A 204 1.97 5.79 14.56
N GLU A 205 2.49 7.00 14.34
CA GLU A 205 3.51 7.28 13.31
C GLU A 205 4.79 6.44 13.47
N ARG A 206 5.16 6.08 14.71
CA ARG A 206 6.33 5.24 14.99
C ARG A 206 6.27 3.83 14.37
N TYR A 207 5.07 3.34 14.02
CA TYR A 207 4.87 2.05 13.36
C TYR A 207 4.79 2.16 11.82
N LYS A 208 4.73 3.38 11.28
CA LYS A 208 4.51 3.63 9.85
C LYS A 208 5.79 3.84 9.04
N SER A 209 6.94 4.02 9.72
CA SER A 209 8.22 4.20 9.02
C SER A 209 8.59 2.94 8.24
N ILE A 210 8.99 3.10 6.98
CA ILE A 210 9.44 2.00 6.13
C ILE A 210 10.86 1.49 6.44
N LYS A 211 11.65 2.22 7.25
CA LYS A 211 13.03 1.87 7.60
C LYS A 211 13.23 1.59 9.08
N ASP A 212 12.78 2.51 9.93
CA ASP A 212 13.06 2.51 11.36
C ASP A 212 11.76 2.37 12.18
N HIS A 213 10.85 1.53 11.71
CA HIS A 213 9.60 1.27 12.42
C HIS A 213 9.87 0.59 13.77
N LYS A 214 8.99 0.87 14.72
CA LYS A 214 8.95 0.14 16.00
C LYS A 214 8.01 -1.06 15.84
N ASP A 215 8.30 -2.11 16.60
CA ASP A 215 7.38 -3.25 16.67
C ASP A 215 6.06 -2.84 17.34
N TYR A 216 4.96 -3.24 16.73
CA TYR A 216 3.64 -3.03 17.32
C TYR A 216 3.46 -3.97 18.51
N PRO A 217 2.96 -3.49 19.68
CA PRO A 217 2.85 -4.30 20.88
C PRO A 217 1.83 -5.43 20.70
N VAL A 218 2.28 -6.67 20.91
CA VAL A 218 1.41 -7.85 20.96
C VAL A 218 1.70 -8.61 22.25
N LYS A 219 0.66 -8.92 22.99
CA LYS A 219 0.75 -9.65 24.28
C LYS A 219 -0.13 -10.89 24.27
N LEU A 220 0.15 -11.82 25.17
CA LEU A 220 -0.78 -12.92 25.45
C LEU A 220 -1.72 -12.53 26.61
N SER A 221 -2.94 -13.03 26.59
CA SER A 221 -3.81 -12.94 27.75
C SER A 221 -3.31 -13.87 28.87
N THR A 222 -3.55 -13.49 30.10
CA THR A 222 -3.20 -14.34 31.27
C THR A 222 -3.80 -15.76 31.15
N ARG A 223 -5.01 -15.87 30.61
CA ARG A 223 -5.69 -17.15 30.41
C ARG A 223 -4.97 -18.00 29.36
N LEU A 224 -4.53 -17.41 28.26
CA LEU A 224 -3.76 -18.12 27.24
C LEU A 224 -2.36 -18.49 27.74
N GLU A 225 -1.69 -17.61 28.51
CA GLU A 225 -0.41 -17.93 29.14
C GLU A 225 -0.50 -19.13 30.09
N ASN A 226 -1.57 -19.18 30.91
CA ASN A 226 -1.77 -20.31 31.81
C ASN A 226 -2.00 -21.62 31.04
N LEU A 227 -2.80 -21.58 29.96
CA LEU A 227 -2.97 -22.73 29.08
C LEU A 227 -1.61 -23.26 28.54
N GLN A 228 -0.68 -22.35 28.20
CA GLN A 228 0.64 -22.74 27.69
C GLN A 228 1.49 -23.45 28.79
N LYS A 229 1.28 -23.16 30.07
CA LYS A 229 1.99 -23.81 31.17
C LYS A 229 1.44 -25.21 31.45
N GLU A 230 0.16 -25.46 31.14
CA GLU A 230 -0.54 -26.72 31.38
C GLU A 230 -0.41 -27.71 30.21
N THR A 231 0.05 -27.25 29.04
CA THR A 231 0.16 -28.02 27.79
C THR A 231 1.61 -28.30 27.42
#